data_a892f6142c3ca5623f034a77ad8eac42
#
_entry.id   a892f6142c3ca5623f034a77ad8eac42
#
_cell.length_a   1.000
_cell.length_b   1.000
_cell.length_c   1.000
_cell.angle_alpha   90.00
_cell.angle_beta   90.00
_cell.angle_gamma   90.00
#
_symmetry.space_group_name_H-M   'P 1'
#
loop_
_entity.id
_entity.type
_entity.pdbx_description
1 polymer ?
#
loop_
_entity_poly.entity_id
_entity_poly.type
_entity_poly.pdbx_seq_one_letter_code
_entity_poly.pdbx_strand_id
1 'polypeptide(L)'
;MTRKEFIEKSLIMGIGLPFLSSTLLQSCSKDDSIFPKFHTDFSGKVIIVGAGAAGLAAGYLLKRYGVDFEIIEAAPVYGGRLKKSSNFADFPIDLGAEWIHTNPKILADIINNPSSNANIDIIVYNPQTIKSWKNGKLKSHNYISSFYSEWKFKNSTWFDFFEQFIVPEIADKIILNKPITEINYQGNKVILSSDSNETYEADKVLITSPIKTLQNEQITFQPSLPTDKKEAIDKIFMGDGIKIFIEFKEKFYPDILAFGNIFQALNEEEKFVYDAAFRKDSSKHILGLFAINDKANAYTQLNSEQEIIAKFIAELDEMFDGKATANYMKHTIQNWSKEPYIQGAYSYSFDGNQNNIVATINEPLLNKVYFAGEALSIKNQAMVHGACESAYSMIATMMKNE
;
A
#
# COMPACT_ATOMS: atom_id res chain seq x y z
N MET A 1 -9.52 -16.67 9.08
CA MET A 1 -8.67 -15.85 9.96
C MET A 1 -7.66 -15.18 9.06
N THR A 2 -7.70 -13.86 8.99
CA THR A 2 -6.75 -13.08 8.20
C THR A 2 -5.36 -13.16 8.84
N ARG A 3 -4.32 -12.77 8.10
CA ARG A 3 -2.94 -12.70 8.59
C ARG A 3 -2.84 -11.79 9.82
N LYS A 4 -3.52 -10.65 9.84
CA LYS A 4 -3.59 -9.74 10.98
C LYS A 4 -4.20 -10.40 12.21
N GLU A 5 -5.33 -11.09 12.05
CA GLU A 5 -5.97 -11.85 13.13
C GLU A 5 -5.11 -13.02 13.63
N PHE A 6 -4.34 -13.67 12.73
CA PHE A 6 -3.40 -14.70 13.09
C PHE A 6 -2.25 -14.14 13.94
N ILE A 7 -1.72 -12.99 13.55
CA ILE A 7 -0.66 -12.27 14.26
C ILE A 7 -1.13 -11.86 15.66
N GLU A 8 -2.26 -11.19 15.75
CA GLU A 8 -2.84 -10.75 17.04
C GLU A 8 -3.09 -11.93 17.98
N LYS A 9 -3.58 -13.04 17.46
CA LYS A 9 -3.83 -14.26 18.25
C LYS A 9 -2.55 -15.04 18.59
N SER A 10 -1.53 -15.00 17.74
CA SER A 10 -0.24 -15.66 18.01
C SER A 10 0.55 -14.93 19.11
N LEU A 11 0.41 -13.61 19.21
CA LEU A 11 0.97 -12.82 20.32
C LEU A 11 0.30 -13.14 21.66
N ILE A 12 -1.00 -13.44 21.64
CA ILE A 12 -1.76 -13.86 22.83
C ILE A 12 -1.45 -15.33 23.21
N MET A 13 -1.13 -16.18 22.24
CA MET A 13 -0.82 -17.60 22.45
C MET A 13 0.64 -17.91 22.81
N GLY A 14 1.45 -16.91 23.06
CA GLY A 14 2.83 -17.07 23.59
C GLY A 14 2.90 -17.68 25.00
N ILE A 15 1.75 -18.00 25.61
CA ILE A 15 1.62 -18.78 26.84
C ILE A 15 0.62 -19.91 26.57
N GLY A 16 1.12 -21.13 26.63
CA GLY A 16 0.52 -22.39 26.22
C GLY A 16 -0.94 -22.65 26.58
N LEU A 17 -1.54 -23.38 25.65
CA LEU A 17 -2.62 -24.36 25.77
C LEU A 17 -4.08 -23.91 25.56
N PRO A 18 -5.00 -24.90 25.43
CA PRO A 18 -5.77 -25.06 24.20
C PRO A 18 -7.25 -24.76 24.41
N PHE A 19 -7.97 -24.63 23.30
CA PHE A 19 -9.42 -24.66 23.21
C PHE A 19 -10.22 -23.61 24.01
N LEU A 20 -10.65 -22.58 23.33
CA LEU A 20 -12.01 -22.08 23.56
C LEU A 20 -12.66 -21.82 22.20
N SER A 21 -13.63 -22.69 21.98
CA SER A 21 -14.62 -22.71 20.92
C SER A 21 -15.31 -21.36 20.66
N SER A 22 -15.43 -21.01 19.40
CA SER A 22 -16.68 -20.57 18.70
C SER A 22 -17.71 -19.72 19.46
N THR A 23 -17.37 -18.63 20.13
CA THR A 23 -18.40 -17.71 20.63
C THR A 23 -17.95 -16.24 20.72
N LEU A 24 -17.11 -15.76 19.79
CA LEU A 24 -16.85 -14.34 19.62
C LEU A 24 -17.04 -13.92 18.16
N LEU A 25 -18.08 -14.49 17.54
CA LEU A 25 -18.69 -13.97 16.33
C LEU A 25 -20.01 -13.36 16.77
N GLN A 26 -20.01 -12.08 17.01
CA GLN A 26 -21.11 -11.14 16.80
C GLN A 26 -20.91 -9.90 17.66
N SER A 27 -20.02 -9.04 17.20
CA SER A 27 -20.29 -7.62 17.35
C SER A 27 -20.69 -7.14 15.96
N CYS A 28 -21.95 -7.32 15.63
CA CYS A 28 -22.61 -6.52 14.61
C CYS A 28 -22.71 -5.11 15.16
N SER A 29 -21.68 -4.30 15.00
CA SER A 29 -21.81 -2.86 15.12
C SER A 29 -22.39 -2.32 13.83
N LYS A 30 -23.40 -1.49 13.99
CA LYS A 30 -24.12 -0.79 12.94
C LYS A 30 -23.16 0.05 12.10
N ASP A 31 -23.36 0.05 10.79
CA ASP A 31 -22.81 1.00 9.80
C ASP A 31 -21.31 1.33 9.93
N ASP A 32 -20.43 0.34 9.80
CA ASP A 32 -18.97 0.55 9.70
C ASP A 32 -18.53 0.82 8.24
N SER A 33 -19.33 1.57 7.48
CA SER A 33 -18.92 2.03 6.16
C SER A 33 -17.78 3.02 6.32
N ILE A 34 -16.65 2.75 5.64
CA ILE A 34 -15.52 3.70 5.60
C ILE A 34 -15.86 4.97 4.82
N PHE A 35 -16.91 4.94 3.99
CA PHE A 35 -17.38 6.06 3.20
C PHE A 35 -18.21 7.01 4.08
N PRO A 36 -17.73 8.22 4.40
CA PRO A 36 -18.39 9.10 5.35
C PRO A 36 -19.66 9.71 4.77
N LYS A 37 -20.62 9.97 5.64
CA LYS A 37 -21.81 10.76 5.33
C LYS A 37 -21.68 12.12 6.02
N PHE A 38 -21.68 13.19 5.25
CA PHE A 38 -21.67 14.56 5.74
C PHE A 38 -22.50 15.45 4.81
N HIS A 39 -22.81 16.65 5.27
CA HIS A 39 -23.34 17.72 4.44
C HIS A 39 -22.28 18.80 4.39
N THR A 40 -22.17 19.52 3.25
CA THR A 40 -21.25 20.64 3.12
C THR A 40 -21.87 21.70 2.20
N ASP A 41 -21.71 22.95 2.56
CA ASP A 41 -22.02 24.11 1.74
C ASP A 41 -20.75 24.71 1.10
N PHE A 42 -19.62 24.01 1.24
CA PHE A 42 -18.34 24.42 0.70
C PHE A 42 -18.40 24.59 -0.81
N SER A 43 -18.22 25.83 -1.27
CA SER A 43 -18.25 26.25 -2.68
C SER A 43 -16.87 26.58 -3.26
N GLY A 44 -15.81 26.37 -2.46
CA GLY A 44 -14.44 26.59 -2.88
C GLY A 44 -13.86 25.42 -3.68
N LYS A 45 -12.60 25.59 -4.09
CA LYS A 45 -11.82 24.59 -4.81
C LYS A 45 -10.88 23.84 -3.88
N VAL A 46 -10.81 22.51 -4.01
CA VAL A 46 -9.82 21.66 -3.34
C VAL A 46 -8.77 21.20 -4.35
N ILE A 47 -7.49 21.31 -4.00
CA ILE A 47 -6.42 20.62 -4.73
C ILE A 47 -5.93 19.45 -3.90
N ILE A 48 -5.82 18.28 -4.54
CA ILE A 48 -5.26 17.06 -3.97
C ILE A 48 -3.86 16.86 -4.59
N VAL A 49 -2.83 16.77 -3.76
CA VAL A 49 -1.46 16.52 -4.18
C VAL A 49 -1.16 15.03 -4.08
N GLY A 50 -1.03 14.39 -5.25
CA GLY A 50 -0.81 12.95 -5.39
C GLY A 50 -2.06 12.18 -5.84
N ALA A 51 -1.91 11.34 -6.87
CA ALA A 51 -2.95 10.45 -7.40
C ALA A 51 -2.71 8.98 -7.02
N GLY A 52 -2.22 8.70 -5.81
CA GLY A 52 -2.20 7.37 -5.21
C GLY A 52 -3.58 6.96 -4.69
N ALA A 53 -3.68 5.81 -4.00
CA ALA A 53 -4.95 5.31 -3.46
C ALA A 53 -5.71 6.35 -2.61
N ALA A 54 -5.01 7.09 -1.76
CA ALA A 54 -5.61 8.13 -0.92
C ALA A 54 -6.14 9.30 -1.76
N GLY A 55 -5.34 9.82 -2.69
CA GLY A 55 -5.74 10.96 -3.53
C GLY A 55 -6.88 10.62 -4.48
N LEU A 56 -6.85 9.44 -5.11
CA LEU A 56 -7.94 8.98 -5.97
C LEU A 56 -9.24 8.78 -5.17
N ALA A 57 -9.15 8.17 -3.97
CA ALA A 57 -10.31 8.03 -3.09
C ALA A 57 -10.86 9.39 -2.65
N ALA A 58 -9.99 10.34 -2.27
CA ALA A 58 -10.40 11.70 -1.90
C ALA A 58 -11.14 12.41 -3.05
N GLY A 59 -10.59 12.37 -4.26
CA GLY A 59 -11.22 12.97 -5.45
C GLY A 59 -12.57 12.33 -5.76
N TYR A 60 -12.66 11.00 -5.65
CA TYR A 60 -13.93 10.28 -5.82
C TYR A 60 -14.98 10.73 -4.78
N LEU A 61 -14.58 10.89 -3.52
CA LEU A 61 -15.48 11.37 -2.48
C LEU A 61 -15.95 12.82 -2.78
N LEU A 62 -15.03 13.73 -3.13
CA LEU A 62 -15.38 15.12 -3.46
C LEU A 62 -16.33 15.19 -4.66
N LYS A 63 -16.10 14.38 -5.70
CA LYS A 63 -17.02 14.27 -6.84
C LYS A 63 -18.44 13.88 -6.42
N ARG A 64 -18.56 12.91 -5.51
CA ARG A 64 -19.86 12.42 -4.99
C ARG A 64 -20.62 13.48 -4.19
N TYR A 65 -19.89 14.43 -3.59
CA TYR A 65 -20.48 15.55 -2.84
C TYR A 65 -20.58 16.86 -3.65
N GLY A 66 -20.21 16.84 -4.94
CA GLY A 66 -20.32 17.98 -5.83
C GLY A 66 -19.34 19.13 -5.53
N VAL A 67 -18.26 18.85 -4.80
CA VAL A 67 -17.20 19.82 -4.49
C VAL A 67 -16.26 19.94 -5.68
N ASP A 68 -15.85 21.18 -6.05
CA ASP A 68 -14.85 21.37 -7.11
C ASP A 68 -13.45 20.99 -6.63
N PHE A 69 -12.73 20.24 -7.46
CA PHE A 69 -11.38 19.77 -7.13
C PHE A 69 -10.53 19.50 -8.37
N GLU A 70 -9.22 19.41 -8.14
CA GLU A 70 -8.23 18.84 -9.06
C GLU A 70 -7.29 17.92 -8.29
N ILE A 71 -6.74 16.93 -8.97
CA ILE A 71 -5.69 16.02 -8.45
C ILE A 71 -4.43 16.27 -9.25
N ILE A 72 -3.35 16.70 -8.59
CA ILE A 72 -2.07 16.97 -9.24
C ILE A 72 -1.09 15.86 -8.88
N GLU A 73 -0.63 15.14 -9.90
CA GLU A 73 0.26 13.98 -9.78
C GLU A 73 1.63 14.29 -10.39
N ALA A 74 2.66 13.97 -9.66
CA ALA A 74 4.04 14.16 -10.10
C ALA A 74 4.46 13.19 -11.22
N ALA A 75 3.99 11.95 -11.15
CA ALA A 75 4.33 10.90 -12.10
C ALA A 75 3.52 10.98 -13.41
N PRO A 76 3.99 10.32 -14.48
CA PRO A 76 3.25 10.24 -15.76
C PRO A 76 2.03 9.32 -15.70
N VAL A 77 1.84 8.59 -14.59
CA VAL A 77 0.73 7.65 -14.39
C VAL A 77 0.23 7.78 -12.95
N TYR A 78 -1.08 7.79 -12.77
CA TYR A 78 -1.69 7.71 -11.44
C TYR A 78 -1.48 6.33 -10.79
N GLY A 79 -1.87 6.19 -9.54
CA GLY A 79 -1.85 4.94 -8.78
C GLY A 79 -0.79 4.92 -7.67
N GLY A 80 0.31 5.65 -7.82
CA GLY A 80 1.40 5.65 -6.85
C GLY A 80 1.95 4.24 -6.64
N ARG A 81 1.83 3.70 -5.41
CA ARG A 81 2.23 2.31 -5.09
C ARG A 81 1.23 1.23 -5.53
N LEU A 82 0.16 1.59 -6.22
CA LEU A 82 -0.68 0.68 -7.00
C LEU A 82 -0.10 0.63 -8.42
N LYS A 83 0.60 -0.43 -8.76
CA LYS A 83 1.27 -0.58 -10.05
C LYS A 83 1.17 -2.03 -10.50
N LYS A 84 0.90 -2.24 -11.78
CA LYS A 84 0.78 -3.57 -12.37
C LYS A 84 1.75 -3.77 -13.54
N SER A 85 2.06 -5.02 -13.83
CA SER A 85 2.63 -5.47 -15.11
C SER A 85 1.62 -6.36 -15.81
N SER A 86 1.21 -5.98 -17.01
CA SER A 86 0.26 -6.75 -17.84
C SER A 86 0.95 -7.64 -18.88
N ASN A 87 2.28 -7.51 -19.04
CA ASN A 87 3.04 -8.18 -20.12
C ASN A 87 3.98 -9.26 -19.60
N PHE A 88 4.08 -9.45 -18.29
CA PHE A 88 4.99 -10.43 -17.70
C PHE A 88 4.42 -11.83 -17.70
N ALA A 89 3.13 -11.99 -17.41
CA ALA A 89 2.43 -13.27 -17.36
C ALA A 89 1.13 -13.21 -18.17
N ASP A 90 0.41 -14.31 -18.22
CA ASP A 90 -0.97 -14.42 -18.77
C ASP A 90 -2.05 -13.92 -17.78
N PHE A 91 -1.63 -13.39 -16.66
CA PHE A 91 -2.44 -12.64 -15.69
C PHE A 91 -1.66 -11.40 -15.22
N PRO A 92 -2.32 -10.33 -14.76
CA PRO A 92 -1.64 -9.14 -14.29
C PRO A 92 -0.88 -9.42 -12.99
N ILE A 93 0.34 -8.87 -12.89
CA ILE A 93 1.21 -8.96 -11.73
C ILE A 93 1.13 -7.65 -10.95
N ASP A 94 0.82 -7.70 -9.66
CA ASP A 94 0.90 -6.57 -8.75
C ASP A 94 2.35 -6.24 -8.41
N LEU A 95 2.89 -5.21 -9.03
CA LEU A 95 4.23 -4.69 -8.72
C LEU A 95 4.25 -3.90 -7.40
N GLY A 96 3.09 -3.44 -6.94
CA GLY A 96 2.86 -2.74 -5.67
C GLY A 96 2.03 -3.54 -4.69
N ALA A 97 1.01 -2.88 -4.12
CA ALA A 97 0.05 -3.53 -3.23
C ALA A 97 -0.65 -4.69 -3.94
N GLU A 98 -0.77 -5.83 -3.26
CA GLU A 98 -1.26 -7.07 -3.86
C GLU A 98 -2.37 -7.73 -3.02
N TRP A 99 -2.20 -7.73 -1.69
CA TRP A 99 -3.06 -8.45 -0.78
C TRP A 99 -4.27 -7.61 -0.34
N ILE A 100 -5.40 -8.30 -0.12
CA ILE A 100 -6.59 -7.71 0.51
C ILE A 100 -6.58 -8.19 1.97
N HIS A 101 -5.95 -7.42 2.86
CA HIS A 101 -5.71 -7.79 4.26
C HIS A 101 -6.95 -7.70 5.17
N THR A 102 -8.13 -7.65 4.59
CA THR A 102 -9.40 -7.58 5.30
C THR A 102 -10.49 -8.31 4.51
N ASN A 103 -11.72 -8.31 5.00
CA ASN A 103 -12.84 -8.88 4.25
C ASN A 103 -12.98 -8.18 2.89
N PRO A 104 -13.08 -8.91 1.77
CA PRO A 104 -13.24 -8.33 0.43
C PRO A 104 -14.42 -7.38 0.25
N LYS A 105 -15.40 -7.37 1.16
CA LYS A 105 -16.46 -6.36 1.21
C LYS A 105 -15.91 -4.94 1.22
N ILE A 106 -14.68 -4.74 1.69
CA ILE A 106 -13.99 -3.45 1.68
C ILE A 106 -13.95 -2.79 0.29
N LEU A 107 -13.93 -3.58 -0.79
CA LEU A 107 -13.98 -3.05 -2.16
C LEU A 107 -15.28 -2.33 -2.43
N ALA A 108 -16.41 -2.92 -2.03
CA ALA A 108 -17.72 -2.28 -2.14
C ALA A 108 -17.83 -1.07 -1.20
N ASP A 109 -17.25 -1.15 -0.02
CA ASP A 109 -17.25 -0.05 0.96
C ASP A 109 -16.43 1.15 0.47
N ILE A 110 -15.31 0.93 -0.24
CA ILE A 110 -14.52 2.01 -0.88
C ILE A 110 -15.34 2.72 -1.96
N ILE A 111 -16.03 1.98 -2.82
CA ILE A 111 -16.82 2.54 -3.93
C ILE A 111 -18.11 3.17 -3.41
N ASN A 112 -18.65 2.67 -2.30
CA ASN A 112 -19.96 3.04 -1.75
C ASN A 112 -21.07 3.09 -2.82
N ASN A 113 -21.06 2.11 -3.72
CA ASN A 113 -22.05 1.98 -4.76
C ASN A 113 -22.71 0.60 -4.68
N PRO A 114 -23.91 0.48 -4.09
CA PRO A 114 -24.62 -0.80 -3.96
C PRO A 114 -24.96 -1.46 -5.31
N SER A 115 -25.00 -0.66 -6.40
CA SER A 115 -25.29 -1.13 -7.74
C SER A 115 -24.06 -1.62 -8.50
N SER A 116 -22.86 -1.21 -8.07
CA SER A 116 -21.62 -1.76 -8.61
C SER A 116 -21.38 -3.09 -7.92
N ASN A 117 -21.92 -4.16 -8.48
CA ASN A 117 -21.30 -5.45 -8.28
C ASN A 117 -19.86 -5.29 -8.77
N ALA A 118 -18.95 -5.07 -7.83
CA ALA A 118 -17.56 -5.24 -8.11
C ALA A 118 -17.36 -6.74 -8.37
N ASN A 119 -17.75 -7.19 -9.56
CA ASN A 119 -17.53 -8.56 -10.05
C ASN A 119 -16.04 -8.74 -10.32
N ILE A 120 -15.24 -8.53 -9.28
CA ILE A 120 -13.82 -8.76 -9.31
C ILE A 120 -13.60 -10.13 -8.68
N ASP A 121 -13.12 -11.05 -9.49
CA ASP A 121 -12.78 -12.38 -9.03
C ASP A 121 -11.67 -12.33 -7.98
N ILE A 122 -11.98 -12.83 -6.79
CA ILE A 122 -11.09 -12.90 -5.65
C ILE A 122 -10.82 -14.36 -5.31
N ILE A 123 -9.57 -14.66 -5.04
CA ILE A 123 -9.13 -15.96 -4.55
C ILE A 123 -8.73 -15.90 -3.08
N VAL A 124 -8.94 -17.01 -2.39
CA VAL A 124 -8.33 -17.26 -1.09
C VAL A 124 -6.95 -17.84 -1.33
N TYR A 125 -5.92 -17.13 -0.92
CA TYR A 125 -4.56 -17.61 -0.87
C TYR A 125 -4.36 -18.38 0.44
N ASN A 126 -4.59 -19.67 0.40
CA ASN A 126 -4.37 -20.59 1.50
C ASN A 126 -3.29 -21.62 1.10
N PRO A 127 -2.03 -21.28 1.31
CA PRO A 127 -0.89 -22.09 0.86
C PRO A 127 -0.94 -23.50 1.44
N GLN A 128 -0.61 -24.50 0.63
CA GLN A 128 -0.58 -25.89 1.05
C GLN A 128 0.82 -26.30 1.50
N THR A 129 1.84 -25.65 0.95
CA THR A 129 3.24 -25.89 1.24
C THR A 129 3.89 -24.63 1.79
N ILE A 130 4.29 -24.68 3.07
CA ILE A 130 4.97 -23.58 3.76
C ILE A 130 6.31 -24.07 4.26
N LYS A 131 7.39 -23.39 3.86
CA LYS A 131 8.75 -23.69 4.33
C LYS A 131 9.42 -22.45 4.91
N SER A 132 10.41 -22.66 5.76
CA SER A 132 11.35 -21.63 6.16
C SER A 132 12.79 -22.05 5.87
N TRP A 133 13.62 -21.07 5.49
CA TRP A 133 15.07 -21.21 5.36
C TRP A 133 15.75 -20.64 6.58
N LYS A 134 16.48 -21.45 7.31
CA LYS A 134 17.24 -21.03 8.49
C LYS A 134 18.48 -21.89 8.65
N ASN A 135 19.65 -21.25 8.83
CA ASN A 135 20.94 -21.92 9.08
C ASN A 135 21.27 -23.00 8.03
N GLY A 136 21.11 -22.68 6.74
CA GLY A 136 21.39 -23.61 5.63
C GLY A 136 20.43 -24.79 5.51
N LYS A 137 19.22 -24.71 6.10
CA LYS A 137 18.24 -25.80 6.06
C LYS A 137 16.83 -25.32 5.77
N LEU A 138 16.15 -26.05 4.88
CA LEU A 138 14.71 -25.93 4.66
C LEU A 138 13.94 -26.74 5.69
N LYS A 139 12.99 -26.09 6.36
CA LYS A 139 12.08 -26.72 7.32
C LYS A 139 10.63 -26.57 6.86
N SER A 140 9.86 -27.65 6.86
CA SER A 140 8.44 -27.63 6.51
C SER A 140 7.57 -27.22 7.70
N HIS A 141 6.53 -26.40 7.41
CA HIS A 141 5.56 -25.87 8.37
C HIS A 141 4.13 -25.99 7.86
N ASN A 142 3.83 -27.07 7.11
CA ASN A 142 2.52 -27.22 6.45
C ASN A 142 1.34 -27.23 7.43
N TYR A 143 1.55 -27.48 8.71
CA TYR A 143 0.53 -27.34 9.75
C TYR A 143 -0.03 -25.91 9.87
N ILE A 144 0.73 -24.90 9.43
CA ILE A 144 0.29 -23.47 9.43
C ILE A 144 -0.77 -23.24 8.36
N SER A 145 -0.79 -24.03 7.28
CA SER A 145 -1.74 -23.88 6.18
C SER A 145 -3.21 -23.94 6.63
N SER A 146 -3.49 -24.66 7.72
CA SER A 146 -4.84 -24.74 8.28
C SER A 146 -5.31 -23.44 8.94
N PHE A 147 -4.40 -22.52 9.24
CA PHE A 147 -4.67 -21.28 9.97
C PHE A 147 -4.37 -20.03 9.18
N TYR A 148 -3.58 -20.13 8.11
CA TYR A 148 -3.15 -19.00 7.30
C TYR A 148 -3.99 -18.90 6.02
N SER A 149 -4.61 -17.76 5.81
CA SER A 149 -5.26 -17.43 4.55
C SER A 149 -5.30 -15.92 4.35
N GLU A 150 -5.09 -15.51 3.10
CA GLU A 150 -5.21 -14.12 2.66
C GLU A 150 -6.10 -14.03 1.43
N TRP A 151 -6.51 -12.84 1.09
CA TRP A 151 -7.29 -12.58 -0.11
C TRP A 151 -6.43 -11.92 -1.17
N LYS A 152 -6.62 -12.33 -2.44
CA LYS A 152 -5.98 -11.73 -3.62
C LYS A 152 -6.97 -11.62 -4.75
N PHE A 153 -6.72 -10.69 -5.65
CA PHE A 153 -7.40 -10.68 -6.94
C PHE A 153 -6.98 -11.90 -7.78
N LYS A 154 -7.92 -12.50 -8.51
CA LYS A 154 -7.65 -13.64 -9.40
C LYS A 154 -7.03 -13.17 -10.72
N ASN A 155 -7.74 -12.36 -11.49
CA ASN A 155 -7.36 -11.88 -12.82
C ASN A 155 -7.33 -10.34 -12.90
N SER A 156 -7.19 -9.67 -11.77
CA SER A 156 -7.18 -8.23 -11.59
C SER A 156 -6.10 -7.84 -10.57
N THR A 157 -5.98 -6.55 -10.29
CA THR A 157 -5.05 -5.96 -9.33
C THR A 157 -5.73 -4.83 -8.56
N TRP A 158 -5.08 -4.32 -7.50
CA TRP A 158 -5.52 -3.07 -6.89
C TRP A 158 -5.52 -1.90 -7.87
N PHE A 159 -4.56 -1.85 -8.80
CA PHE A 159 -4.54 -0.84 -9.85
C PHE A 159 -5.80 -0.93 -10.73
N ASP A 160 -6.15 -2.13 -11.20
CA ASP A 160 -7.35 -2.36 -12.02
C ASP A 160 -8.63 -1.98 -11.28
N PHE A 161 -8.69 -2.23 -9.96
CA PHE A 161 -9.82 -1.83 -9.14
C PHE A 161 -10.05 -0.30 -9.21
N PHE A 162 -9.01 0.49 -9.00
CA PHE A 162 -9.12 1.95 -9.11
C PHE A 162 -9.38 2.40 -10.55
N GLU A 163 -8.69 1.81 -11.52
CA GLU A 163 -8.85 2.11 -12.95
C GLU A 163 -10.28 1.83 -13.43
N GLN A 164 -10.94 0.81 -12.93
CA GLN A 164 -12.28 0.42 -13.33
C GLN A 164 -13.40 1.16 -12.59
N PHE A 165 -13.26 1.42 -11.31
CA PHE A 165 -14.36 1.88 -10.46
C PHE A 165 -14.23 3.31 -9.94
N ILE A 166 -13.04 3.87 -9.88
CA ILE A 166 -12.78 5.19 -9.29
C ILE A 166 -12.38 6.19 -10.37
N VAL A 167 -11.36 5.86 -11.14
CA VAL A 167 -10.76 6.78 -12.13
C VAL A 167 -11.76 7.25 -13.17
N PRO A 168 -12.68 6.44 -13.74
CA PRO A 168 -13.62 6.91 -14.76
C PRO A 168 -14.51 8.07 -14.30
N GLU A 169 -14.80 8.15 -13.02
CA GLU A 169 -15.63 9.22 -12.43
C GLU A 169 -14.87 10.56 -12.30
N ILE A 170 -13.52 10.52 -12.30
CA ILE A 170 -12.67 11.67 -11.95
C ILE A 170 -11.52 11.90 -12.93
N ALA A 171 -11.46 11.20 -14.06
CA ALA A 171 -10.34 11.22 -14.99
C ALA A 171 -10.04 12.64 -15.52
N ASP A 172 -11.07 13.44 -15.75
CA ASP A 172 -11.00 14.82 -16.20
C ASP A 172 -10.42 15.80 -15.16
N LYS A 173 -10.27 15.34 -13.91
CA LYS A 173 -9.73 16.11 -12.79
C LYS A 173 -8.28 15.75 -12.44
N ILE A 174 -7.68 14.77 -13.11
CA ILE A 174 -6.31 14.30 -12.84
C ILE A 174 -5.33 14.97 -13.79
N ILE A 175 -4.36 15.69 -13.24
CA ILE A 175 -3.29 16.37 -13.95
C ILE A 175 -1.98 15.64 -13.65
N LEU A 176 -1.40 15.01 -14.65
CA LEU A 176 -0.18 14.20 -14.55
C LEU A 176 1.07 15.02 -14.90
N ASN A 177 2.26 14.50 -14.55
CA ASN A 177 3.57 15.11 -14.85
C ASN A 177 3.73 16.52 -14.27
N LYS A 178 3.20 16.75 -13.06
CA LYS A 178 3.27 18.04 -12.37
C LYS A 178 3.75 17.85 -10.94
N PRO A 179 5.05 17.65 -10.71
CA PRO A 179 5.60 17.60 -9.35
C PRO A 179 5.40 18.95 -8.65
N ILE A 180 4.61 18.97 -7.58
CA ILE A 180 4.48 20.15 -6.72
C ILE A 180 5.70 20.20 -5.81
N THR A 181 6.36 21.34 -5.78
CA THR A 181 7.60 21.59 -5.02
C THR A 181 7.43 22.61 -3.91
N GLU A 182 6.40 23.46 -3.98
CA GLU A 182 6.11 24.45 -2.94
C GLU A 182 4.60 24.60 -2.71
N ILE A 183 4.23 24.79 -1.45
CA ILE A 183 2.86 25.09 -1.01
C ILE A 183 2.88 26.33 -0.12
N ASN A 184 2.36 27.45 -0.64
CA ASN A 184 2.22 28.69 0.11
C ASN A 184 0.76 28.86 0.58
N TYR A 185 0.57 28.82 1.91
CA TYR A 185 -0.75 28.90 2.55
C TYR A 185 -0.96 30.16 3.42
N GLN A 186 -0.10 31.18 3.28
CA GLN A 186 -0.21 32.44 4.03
C GLN A 186 -1.40 33.30 3.61
N GLY A 187 -1.69 33.37 2.30
CA GLY A 187 -2.74 34.23 1.72
C GLY A 187 -4.14 33.70 1.98
N ASN A 188 -5.14 34.35 1.38
CA ASN A 188 -6.53 33.87 1.44
C ASN A 188 -6.70 32.53 0.75
N LYS A 189 -6.01 32.32 -0.33
CA LYS A 189 -5.91 31.03 -1.07
C LYS A 189 -4.57 30.37 -0.79
N VAL A 190 -4.52 29.09 -1.07
CA VAL A 190 -3.28 28.31 -1.11
C VAL A 190 -2.76 28.32 -2.53
N ILE A 191 -1.48 28.67 -2.68
CA ILE A 191 -0.79 28.66 -3.96
C ILE A 191 0.19 27.48 -3.97
N LEU A 192 0.06 26.61 -4.96
CA LEU A 192 0.97 25.50 -5.19
C LEU A 192 1.83 25.82 -6.42
N SER A 193 3.15 25.55 -6.32
CA SER A 193 4.09 25.72 -7.44
C SER A 193 4.65 24.37 -7.84
N SER A 194 4.70 24.11 -9.15
CA SER A 194 5.34 22.92 -9.70
C SER A 194 6.83 23.18 -10.01
N ASP A 195 7.57 22.13 -10.29
CA ASP A 195 8.97 22.19 -10.76
C ASP A 195 9.12 22.93 -12.11
N SER A 196 8.07 22.97 -12.92
CA SER A 196 8.00 23.72 -14.18
C SER A 196 7.58 25.19 -14.01
N ASN A 197 7.50 25.70 -12.76
CA ASN A 197 7.04 27.05 -12.40
C ASN A 197 5.57 27.35 -12.77
N GLU A 198 4.77 26.33 -12.99
CA GLU A 198 3.32 26.49 -13.08
C GLU A 198 2.73 26.67 -11.68
N THR A 199 1.71 27.51 -11.56
CA THR A 199 1.04 27.75 -10.28
C THR A 199 -0.42 27.32 -10.33
N TYR A 200 -0.89 26.78 -9.21
CA TYR A 200 -2.27 26.36 -9.00
C TYR A 200 -2.81 27.03 -7.74
N GLU A 201 -4.07 27.40 -7.78
CA GLU A 201 -4.73 28.08 -6.66
C GLU A 201 -5.91 27.28 -6.14
N ALA A 202 -6.03 27.17 -4.81
CA ALA A 202 -7.12 26.48 -4.14
C ALA A 202 -7.53 27.17 -2.82
N ASP A 203 -8.73 26.88 -2.36
CA ASP A 203 -9.17 27.25 -1.02
C ASP A 203 -8.61 26.30 0.04
N LYS A 204 -8.57 25.02 -0.29
CA LYS A 204 -8.04 23.97 0.59
C LYS A 204 -7.18 22.98 -0.21
N VAL A 205 -6.19 22.39 0.45
CA VAL A 205 -5.26 21.42 -0.14
C VAL A 205 -5.23 20.16 0.71
N LEU A 206 -5.31 19.00 0.08
CA LEU A 206 -5.07 17.72 0.69
C LEU A 206 -3.76 17.12 0.16
N ILE A 207 -2.80 16.89 1.04
CA ILE A 207 -1.53 16.27 0.71
C ILE A 207 -1.64 14.77 0.93
N THR A 208 -1.44 13.98 -0.13
CA THR A 208 -1.47 12.52 -0.10
C THR A 208 -0.15 11.90 -0.56
N SER A 209 0.89 12.74 -0.67
CA SER A 209 2.24 12.32 -1.01
C SER A 209 2.80 11.33 0.01
N PRO A 210 3.68 10.40 -0.38
CA PRO A 210 4.33 9.49 0.56
C PRO A 210 5.07 10.25 1.66
N ILE A 211 5.06 9.72 2.87
CA ILE A 211 5.69 10.39 4.02
C ILE A 211 7.18 10.69 3.77
N LYS A 212 7.86 9.82 3.01
CA LYS A 212 9.27 9.99 2.66
C LYS A 212 9.55 11.24 1.84
N THR A 213 8.62 11.64 0.97
CA THR A 213 8.77 12.87 0.17
C THR A 213 8.66 14.12 1.04
N LEU A 214 7.87 14.07 2.12
CA LEU A 214 7.79 15.15 3.12
C LEU A 214 9.04 15.18 4.00
N GLN A 215 9.54 14.03 4.45
CA GLN A 215 10.79 13.90 5.22
C GLN A 215 12.00 14.44 4.44
N ASN A 216 12.04 14.19 3.14
CA ASN A 216 13.12 14.64 2.25
C ASN A 216 12.88 16.06 1.68
N GLU A 217 11.89 16.78 2.21
CA GLU A 217 11.58 18.17 1.84
C GLU A 217 11.42 18.38 0.31
N GLN A 218 10.90 17.35 -0.40
CA GLN A 218 10.58 17.50 -1.83
C GLN A 218 9.42 18.46 -2.07
N ILE A 219 8.61 18.71 -1.03
CA ILE A 219 7.58 19.73 -1.00
C ILE A 219 7.92 20.68 0.14
N THR A 220 8.19 21.92 -0.18
CA THR A 220 8.43 22.99 0.79
C THR A 220 7.14 23.72 1.13
N PHE A 221 7.11 24.34 2.32
CA PHE A 221 5.91 25.02 2.83
C PHE A 221 6.22 26.46 3.19
N GLN A 222 5.30 27.37 2.84
CA GLN A 222 5.32 28.78 3.24
C GLN A 222 3.99 29.14 3.93
N PRO A 223 3.99 29.44 5.25
CA PRO A 223 5.11 29.33 6.19
C PRO A 223 5.65 27.92 6.33
N SER A 224 6.86 27.77 6.88
CA SER A 224 7.42 26.47 7.20
C SER A 224 6.46 25.66 8.10
N LEU A 225 6.50 24.35 7.99
CA LEU A 225 5.72 23.47 8.88
C LEU A 225 6.04 23.79 10.36
N PRO A 226 5.05 23.76 11.25
CA PRO A 226 5.28 23.84 12.69
C PRO A 226 6.28 22.76 13.13
N THR A 227 7.13 23.09 14.07
CA THR A 227 8.22 22.20 14.53
C THR A 227 7.71 20.84 14.99
N ASP A 228 6.61 20.83 15.76
CA ASP A 228 5.98 19.62 16.26
C ASP A 228 5.45 18.73 15.13
N LYS A 229 4.89 19.32 14.07
CA LYS A 229 4.42 18.61 12.89
C LYS A 229 5.59 18.02 12.09
N LYS A 230 6.67 18.77 11.89
CA LYS A 230 7.88 18.25 11.24
C LYS A 230 8.48 17.10 12.02
N GLU A 231 8.65 17.24 13.33
CA GLU A 231 9.10 16.16 14.20
C GLU A 231 8.19 14.93 14.16
N ALA A 232 6.87 15.14 14.09
CA ALA A 232 5.92 14.03 13.98
C ALA A 232 6.06 13.27 12.64
N ILE A 233 6.28 13.99 11.51
CA ILE A 233 6.56 13.41 10.21
C ILE A 233 7.85 12.57 10.26
N ASP A 234 8.91 13.09 10.87
CA ASP A 234 10.21 12.43 10.97
C ASP A 234 10.19 11.16 11.86
N LYS A 235 9.19 11.05 12.75
CA LYS A 235 8.97 9.86 13.60
C LYS A 235 8.28 8.70 12.91
N ILE A 236 7.86 8.84 11.67
CA ILE A 236 7.27 7.74 10.89
C ILE A 236 8.37 7.05 10.08
N PHE A 237 8.62 5.77 10.35
CA PHE A 237 9.58 5.00 9.57
C PHE A 237 8.96 4.49 8.28
N MET A 238 9.63 4.77 7.17
CA MET A 238 9.35 4.23 5.85
C MET A 238 10.67 3.72 5.26
N GLY A 239 10.76 2.41 5.10
CA GLY A 239 11.97 1.74 4.69
C GLY A 239 12.10 1.55 3.18
N ASP A 240 13.17 0.87 2.80
CA ASP A 240 13.35 0.36 1.46
C ASP A 240 12.25 -0.63 1.08
N GLY A 241 11.99 -0.77 -0.22
CA GLY A 241 10.99 -1.72 -0.71
C GLY A 241 11.32 -2.23 -2.10
N ILE A 242 11.19 -3.55 -2.29
CA ILE A 242 11.42 -4.18 -3.58
C ILE A 242 10.48 -5.37 -3.78
N LYS A 243 9.99 -5.55 -5.01
CA LYS A 243 9.35 -6.77 -5.47
C LYS A 243 10.10 -7.32 -6.67
N ILE A 244 10.27 -8.64 -6.69
CA ILE A 244 10.90 -9.35 -7.79
C ILE A 244 9.99 -10.51 -8.17
N PHE A 245 9.70 -10.66 -9.44
CA PHE A 245 8.98 -11.81 -9.97
C PHE A 245 9.83 -12.55 -10.97
N ILE A 246 9.88 -13.87 -10.83
CA ILE A 246 10.63 -14.75 -11.75
C ILE A 246 9.69 -15.81 -12.31
N GLU A 247 9.67 -15.96 -13.62
CA GLU A 247 9.07 -17.13 -14.28
C GLU A 247 10.10 -18.25 -14.40
N PHE A 248 9.72 -19.45 -13.96
CA PHE A 248 10.50 -20.68 -14.07
C PHE A 248 9.86 -21.67 -15.04
N LYS A 249 10.63 -22.59 -15.60
CA LYS A 249 10.14 -23.70 -16.44
C LYS A 249 9.29 -24.69 -15.64
N GLU A 250 9.68 -24.94 -14.38
CA GLU A 250 9.07 -25.91 -13.48
C GLU A 250 8.91 -25.29 -12.07
N LYS A 251 7.86 -25.72 -11.35
CA LYS A 251 7.68 -25.35 -9.94
C LYS A 251 8.53 -26.26 -9.04
N PHE A 252 9.56 -25.74 -8.42
CA PHE A 252 10.41 -26.44 -7.45
C PHE A 252 10.32 -25.85 -6.03
N TYR A 253 9.61 -24.78 -5.86
CA TYR A 253 9.47 -23.98 -4.64
C TYR A 253 8.13 -24.21 -3.93
N PRO A 254 8.03 -23.93 -2.62
CA PRO A 254 6.78 -24.01 -1.87
C PRO A 254 5.85 -22.83 -2.21
N ASP A 255 4.60 -22.92 -1.79
CA ASP A 255 3.64 -21.82 -1.95
C ASP A 255 4.05 -20.60 -1.12
N ILE A 256 4.67 -20.80 0.06
CA ILE A 256 5.33 -19.77 0.86
C ILE A 256 6.70 -20.24 1.31
N LEU A 257 7.69 -19.38 1.15
CA LEU A 257 9.02 -19.52 1.71
C LEU A 257 9.35 -18.29 2.57
N ALA A 258 9.53 -18.53 3.86
CA ALA A 258 9.93 -17.53 4.84
C ALA A 258 11.42 -17.65 5.18
N PHE A 259 12.00 -16.60 5.73
CA PHE A 259 13.41 -16.56 6.13
C PHE A 259 13.53 -16.45 7.65
N GLY A 260 14.31 -17.34 8.27
CA GLY A 260 14.49 -17.34 9.71
C GLY A 260 13.43 -18.14 10.49
N ASN A 261 12.94 -17.59 11.59
CA ASN A 261 11.85 -18.18 12.36
C ASN A 261 10.52 -17.92 11.63
N ILE A 262 9.73 -18.97 11.38
CA ILE A 262 8.50 -18.86 10.60
C ILE A 262 7.48 -17.88 11.20
N PHE A 263 7.29 -17.90 12.52
CA PHE A 263 6.33 -17.01 13.17
C PHE A 263 6.82 -15.55 13.14
N GLN A 264 8.10 -15.32 13.37
CA GLN A 264 8.71 -14.01 13.27
C GLN A 264 8.66 -13.49 11.82
N ALA A 265 9.03 -14.31 10.86
CA ALA A 265 9.02 -13.93 9.44
C ALA A 265 7.61 -13.64 8.90
N LEU A 266 6.57 -14.32 9.41
CA LEU A 266 5.19 -14.03 9.08
C LEU A 266 4.65 -12.79 9.81
N ASN A 267 5.25 -12.41 10.96
CA ASN A 267 4.85 -11.23 11.72
C ASN A 267 5.55 -9.96 11.23
N GLU A 268 6.87 -10.01 11.05
CA GLU A 268 7.69 -8.85 10.68
C GLU A 268 7.62 -8.54 9.19
N GLU A 269 7.28 -9.52 8.36
CA GLU A 269 7.04 -9.40 6.92
C GLU A 269 8.16 -8.71 6.12
N GLU A 270 9.37 -8.67 6.66
CA GLU A 270 10.47 -7.95 6.01
C GLU A 270 10.96 -8.61 4.72
N LYS A 271 10.87 -9.94 4.65
CA LYS A 271 11.23 -10.70 3.44
C LYS A 271 10.43 -11.99 3.36
N PHE A 272 9.77 -12.18 2.22
CA PHE A 272 9.01 -13.38 2.03
C PHE A 272 8.83 -13.70 0.54
N VAL A 273 8.82 -14.97 0.22
CA VAL A 273 8.72 -15.48 -1.14
C VAL A 273 7.45 -16.31 -1.26
N TYR A 274 6.73 -16.16 -2.33
CA TYR A 274 5.43 -16.79 -2.52
C TYR A 274 5.18 -17.19 -3.98
N ASP A 275 4.32 -18.18 -4.17
CA ASP A 275 3.82 -18.56 -5.49
C ASP A 275 2.81 -17.49 -5.97
N ALA A 276 3.24 -16.63 -6.90
CA ALA A 276 2.39 -15.58 -7.43
C ALA A 276 1.29 -16.12 -8.37
N ALA A 277 1.49 -17.31 -8.94
CA ALA A 277 0.52 -17.99 -9.80
C ALA A 277 -0.48 -18.88 -9.03
N PHE A 278 -0.37 -18.96 -7.70
CA PHE A 278 -1.24 -19.79 -6.87
C PHE A 278 -2.72 -19.52 -7.12
N ARG A 279 -3.47 -20.55 -7.57
CA ARG A 279 -4.90 -20.47 -7.93
C ARG A 279 -5.27 -19.41 -8.99
N LYS A 280 -4.29 -18.92 -9.73
CA LYS A 280 -4.56 -18.20 -10.98
C LYS A 280 -4.94 -19.22 -12.07
N ASP A 281 -5.73 -18.81 -13.05
CA ASP A 281 -6.02 -19.67 -14.22
C ASP A 281 -4.83 -19.62 -15.19
N SER A 282 -3.70 -20.14 -14.75
CA SER A 282 -2.42 -20.08 -15.44
C SER A 282 -1.63 -21.35 -15.23
N SER A 283 -0.91 -21.78 -16.27
CA SER A 283 0.08 -22.86 -16.21
C SER A 283 1.50 -22.36 -15.90
N LYS A 284 1.66 -21.05 -15.67
CA LYS A 284 2.94 -20.43 -15.39
C LYS A 284 3.43 -20.71 -13.98
N HIS A 285 4.72 -20.82 -13.81
CA HIS A 285 5.39 -20.98 -12.51
C HIS A 285 6.09 -19.68 -12.15
N ILE A 286 5.39 -18.82 -11.43
CA ILE A 286 5.88 -17.47 -11.09
C ILE A 286 6.09 -17.36 -9.60
N LEU A 287 7.35 -17.15 -9.23
CA LEU A 287 7.75 -16.88 -7.86
C LEU A 287 7.84 -15.36 -7.65
N GLY A 288 7.16 -14.86 -6.63
CA GLY A 288 7.27 -13.48 -6.17
C GLY A 288 8.15 -13.38 -4.92
N LEU A 289 9.10 -12.45 -4.93
CA LEU A 289 9.77 -11.96 -3.73
C LEU A 289 9.17 -10.62 -3.36
N PHE A 290 8.85 -10.46 -2.09
CA PHE A 290 8.58 -9.20 -1.45
C PHE A 290 9.61 -8.97 -0.35
N ALA A 291 10.23 -7.79 -0.32
CA ALA A 291 11.14 -7.41 0.77
C ALA A 291 10.99 -5.92 1.10
N ILE A 292 11.12 -5.60 2.38
CA ILE A 292 11.14 -4.23 2.92
C ILE A 292 12.31 -4.05 3.89
N ASN A 293 12.58 -2.80 4.23
CA ASN A 293 13.58 -2.39 5.23
C ASN A 293 14.98 -2.98 4.95
N ASP A 294 15.66 -3.45 5.96
CA ASP A 294 17.02 -4.02 5.86
C ASP A 294 17.09 -5.20 4.89
N LYS A 295 16.02 -5.98 4.78
CA LYS A 295 15.97 -7.10 3.85
C LYS A 295 15.85 -6.64 2.40
N ALA A 296 15.14 -5.56 2.14
CA ALA A 296 15.10 -4.92 0.83
C ALA A 296 16.42 -4.22 0.51
N ASN A 297 17.06 -3.57 1.48
CA ASN A 297 18.31 -2.85 1.33
C ASN A 297 19.40 -3.73 0.68
N ALA A 298 19.45 -5.01 1.04
CA ALA A 298 20.37 -5.98 0.44
C ALA A 298 20.24 -6.12 -1.10
N TYR A 299 19.13 -5.67 -1.67
CA TYR A 299 18.87 -5.68 -3.13
C TYR A 299 18.86 -4.26 -3.70
N THR A 300 18.22 -3.30 -3.02
CA THR A 300 18.00 -1.93 -3.53
C THR A 300 19.31 -1.14 -3.69
N GLN A 301 20.35 -1.51 -2.92
CA GLN A 301 21.69 -0.91 -3.01
C GLN A 301 22.55 -1.46 -4.17
N LEU A 302 22.11 -2.50 -4.86
CA LEU A 302 22.80 -3.04 -6.02
C LEU A 302 22.67 -2.10 -7.22
N ASN A 303 23.69 -2.11 -8.08
CA ASN A 303 23.82 -1.12 -9.15
C ASN A 303 22.98 -1.42 -10.39
N SER A 304 22.58 -2.67 -10.58
CA SER A 304 21.86 -3.10 -11.77
C SER A 304 20.80 -4.17 -11.47
N GLU A 305 19.81 -4.29 -12.36
CA GLU A 305 18.83 -5.39 -12.31
C GLU A 305 19.51 -6.76 -12.41
N GLN A 306 20.60 -6.86 -13.18
CA GLN A 306 21.38 -8.08 -13.33
C GLN A 306 22.00 -8.53 -12.02
N GLU A 307 22.55 -7.60 -11.22
CA GLU A 307 23.08 -7.92 -9.91
C GLU A 307 21.97 -8.32 -8.92
N ILE A 308 20.84 -7.63 -8.98
CA ILE A 308 19.68 -7.93 -8.13
C ILE A 308 19.17 -9.36 -8.40
N ILE A 309 18.96 -9.69 -9.67
CA ILE A 309 18.45 -11.01 -10.03
C ILE A 309 19.48 -12.13 -9.78
N ALA A 310 20.75 -11.87 -10.07
CA ALA A 310 21.82 -12.83 -9.81
C ALA A 310 21.90 -13.19 -8.31
N LYS A 311 21.80 -12.17 -7.44
CA LYS A 311 21.76 -12.38 -6.00
C LYS A 311 20.56 -13.23 -5.58
N PHE A 312 19.36 -12.90 -6.05
CA PHE A 312 18.16 -13.63 -5.65
C PHE A 312 18.16 -15.08 -6.19
N ILE A 313 18.62 -15.30 -7.42
CA ILE A 313 18.80 -16.66 -7.98
C ILE A 313 19.81 -17.46 -7.18
N ALA A 314 20.95 -16.88 -6.81
CA ALA A 314 21.95 -17.55 -5.99
C ALA A 314 21.39 -17.97 -4.61
N GLU A 315 20.59 -17.12 -3.99
CA GLU A 315 19.90 -17.49 -2.73
C GLU A 315 18.93 -18.64 -2.92
N LEU A 316 18.18 -18.68 -4.02
CA LEU A 316 17.28 -19.79 -4.33
C LEU A 316 18.05 -21.08 -4.69
N ASP A 317 19.17 -20.96 -5.40
CA ASP A 317 20.01 -22.12 -5.74
C ASP A 317 20.61 -22.78 -4.49
N GLU A 318 21.02 -22.02 -3.49
CA GLU A 318 21.46 -22.55 -2.20
C GLU A 318 20.36 -23.37 -1.51
N MET A 319 19.10 -22.94 -1.65
CA MET A 319 17.94 -23.59 -1.00
C MET A 319 17.41 -24.81 -1.78
N PHE A 320 17.60 -24.83 -3.10
CA PHE A 320 16.97 -25.76 -4.02
C PHE A 320 17.96 -26.45 -4.96
N ASP A 321 19.22 -26.60 -4.56
CA ASP A 321 20.26 -27.40 -5.25
C ASP A 321 20.44 -26.98 -6.73
N GLY A 322 20.55 -25.69 -7.01
CA GLY A 322 20.79 -25.14 -8.34
C GLY A 322 19.57 -25.10 -9.26
N LYS A 323 18.38 -25.42 -8.76
CA LYS A 323 17.15 -25.47 -9.58
C LYS A 323 16.69 -24.09 -10.08
N ALA A 324 17.01 -23.02 -9.39
CA ALA A 324 16.61 -21.69 -9.82
C ALA A 324 17.35 -21.30 -11.11
N THR A 325 18.66 -21.45 -11.18
CA THR A 325 19.43 -21.23 -12.40
C THR A 325 19.00 -22.16 -13.53
N ALA A 326 18.80 -23.46 -13.24
CA ALA A 326 18.43 -24.47 -14.26
C ALA A 326 17.06 -24.20 -14.90
N ASN A 327 16.12 -23.61 -14.15
CA ASN A 327 14.75 -23.38 -14.60
C ASN A 327 14.42 -21.92 -14.92
N TYR A 328 15.35 -21.01 -14.73
CA TYR A 328 15.13 -19.58 -14.98
C TYR A 328 14.69 -19.30 -16.43
N MET A 329 13.68 -18.43 -16.60
CA MET A 329 13.21 -17.95 -17.90
C MET A 329 13.32 -16.43 -18.04
N LYS A 330 12.67 -15.69 -17.19
CA LYS A 330 12.66 -14.23 -17.21
C LYS A 330 12.27 -13.67 -15.84
N HIS A 331 12.46 -12.38 -15.66
CA HIS A 331 12.08 -11.68 -14.43
C HIS A 331 11.51 -10.28 -14.70
N THR A 332 10.90 -9.71 -13.68
CA THR A 332 10.57 -8.29 -13.58
C THR A 332 10.82 -7.81 -12.15
N ILE A 333 11.29 -6.58 -12.02
CA ILE A 333 11.69 -5.97 -10.75
C ILE A 333 10.97 -4.63 -10.58
N GLN A 334 10.44 -4.38 -9.40
CA GLN A 334 9.97 -3.06 -8.98
C GLN A 334 10.75 -2.64 -7.75
N ASN A 335 11.66 -1.70 -7.92
CA ASN A 335 12.43 -1.09 -6.85
C ASN A 335 11.75 0.21 -6.40
N TRP A 336 10.99 0.14 -5.31
CA TRP A 336 10.23 1.27 -4.77
C TRP A 336 11.13 2.36 -4.16
N SER A 337 12.33 1.99 -3.71
CA SER A 337 13.29 2.93 -3.14
C SER A 337 13.90 3.87 -4.18
N LYS A 338 13.91 3.45 -5.46
CA LYS A 338 14.42 4.24 -6.58
C LYS A 338 13.33 5.01 -7.34
N GLU A 339 12.06 4.86 -6.96
CA GLU A 339 10.98 5.66 -7.56
C GLU A 339 11.05 7.10 -7.05
N PRO A 340 11.21 8.11 -7.91
CA PRO A 340 11.60 9.47 -7.50
C PRO A 340 10.58 10.15 -6.59
N TYR A 341 9.29 9.86 -6.76
CA TYR A 341 8.19 10.47 -6.00
C TYR A 341 7.64 9.55 -4.92
N ILE A 342 8.33 8.44 -4.58
CA ILE A 342 7.89 7.46 -3.58
C ILE A 342 9.00 7.19 -2.56
N GLN A 343 10.19 6.80 -3.03
CA GLN A 343 11.44 6.63 -2.27
C GLN A 343 11.38 5.60 -1.14
N GLY A 344 10.54 4.58 -1.30
CA GLY A 344 10.43 3.49 -0.34
C GLY A 344 9.07 2.80 -0.36
N ALA A 345 8.91 1.77 0.43
CA ALA A 345 7.66 1.08 0.69
C ALA A 345 7.78 0.21 1.93
N TYR A 346 6.85 0.35 2.73
CA TYR A 346 5.79 1.30 3.07
C TYR A 346 6.06 1.84 4.48
N SER A 347 5.18 2.66 5.06
CA SER A 347 5.31 3.04 6.47
C SER A 347 5.07 1.82 7.36
N TYR A 348 5.94 1.53 8.34
CA TYR A 348 5.84 0.29 9.11
C TYR A 348 5.90 0.47 10.62
N SER A 349 6.47 1.56 11.13
CA SER A 349 6.56 1.83 12.55
C SER A 349 6.66 3.32 12.85
N PHE A 350 6.59 3.66 14.14
CA PHE A 350 6.66 5.01 14.67
C PHE A 350 7.68 5.08 15.80
N ASP A 351 8.46 6.16 15.83
CA ASP A 351 9.28 6.49 17.00
C ASP A 351 8.42 7.25 18.02
N GLY A 352 7.67 6.51 18.82
CA GLY A 352 6.80 7.05 19.85
C GLY A 352 5.35 6.56 19.74
N ASN A 353 4.44 7.30 20.37
CA ASN A 353 3.03 6.96 20.37
C ASN A 353 2.38 7.28 19.02
N GLN A 354 1.99 6.26 18.27
CA GLN A 354 1.37 6.38 16.95
C GLN A 354 0.17 7.33 16.94
N ASN A 355 -0.73 7.22 17.92
CA ASN A 355 -1.94 8.05 17.96
C ASN A 355 -1.59 9.54 18.07
N ASN A 356 -0.61 9.88 18.91
CA ASN A 356 -0.18 11.27 19.08
C ASN A 356 0.51 11.79 17.82
N ILE A 357 1.40 11.00 17.22
CA ILE A 357 2.11 11.36 15.99
C ILE A 357 1.10 11.62 14.87
N VAL A 358 0.18 10.69 14.62
CA VAL A 358 -0.84 10.82 13.58
C VAL A 358 -1.79 11.99 13.88
N ALA A 359 -2.20 12.20 15.14
CA ALA A 359 -3.04 13.34 15.50
C ALA A 359 -2.35 14.68 15.22
N THR A 360 -1.05 14.81 15.56
CA THR A 360 -0.27 16.03 15.28
C THR A 360 -0.17 16.30 13.78
N ILE A 361 0.02 15.27 12.96
CA ILE A 361 0.10 15.46 11.49
C ILE A 361 -1.29 15.78 10.92
N ASN A 362 -2.34 15.18 11.45
CA ASN A 362 -3.71 15.39 11.00
C ASN A 362 -4.29 16.75 11.40
N GLU A 363 -3.65 17.49 12.34
CA GLU A 363 -4.07 18.86 12.66
C GLU A 363 -3.89 19.76 11.43
N PRO A 364 -4.96 20.42 10.95
CA PRO A 364 -4.88 21.24 9.73
C PRO A 364 -3.98 22.49 9.91
N LEU A 365 -3.26 22.87 8.87
CA LEU A 365 -2.53 24.14 8.85
C LEU A 365 -3.47 25.26 8.41
N LEU A 366 -3.72 26.18 9.32
CA LEU A 366 -4.61 27.35 9.11
C LEU A 366 -5.98 26.99 8.47
N ASN A 367 -6.48 25.79 8.74
CA ASN A 367 -7.71 25.25 8.15
C ASN A 367 -7.70 25.20 6.60
N LYS A 368 -6.52 25.14 6.00
CA LYS A 368 -6.30 25.16 4.54
C LYS A 368 -5.53 23.97 4.02
N VAL A 369 -4.52 23.48 4.76
CA VAL A 369 -3.68 22.35 4.33
C VAL A 369 -3.90 21.16 5.25
N TYR A 370 -4.22 20.05 4.66
CA TYR A 370 -4.59 18.79 5.28
C TYR A 370 -3.70 17.66 4.77
N PHE A 371 -3.58 16.57 5.53
CA PHE A 371 -2.72 15.43 5.21
C PHE A 371 -3.51 14.13 5.30
N ALA A 372 -3.30 13.23 4.34
CA ALA A 372 -3.88 11.89 4.36
C ALA A 372 -2.95 10.89 3.66
N GLY A 373 -3.12 9.62 3.93
CA GLY A 373 -2.34 8.54 3.31
C GLY A 373 -2.27 7.31 4.19
N GLU A 374 -1.65 6.24 3.68
CA GLU A 374 -1.54 4.98 4.40
C GLU A 374 -0.76 5.11 5.73
N ALA A 375 0.23 6.01 5.76
CA ALA A 375 1.03 6.29 6.96
C ALA A 375 0.23 6.95 8.08
N LEU A 376 -0.91 7.57 7.76
CA LEU A 376 -1.77 8.31 8.68
C LEU A 376 -3.04 7.54 9.06
N SER A 377 -3.15 6.27 8.67
CA SER A 377 -4.21 5.37 9.12
C SER A 377 -3.75 4.62 10.38
N ILE A 378 -4.38 4.91 11.52
CA ILE A 378 -4.00 4.30 12.81
C ILE A 378 -4.29 2.79 12.82
N LYS A 379 -5.45 2.37 12.31
CA LYS A 379 -5.87 0.97 12.36
C LYS A 379 -5.35 0.12 11.22
N ASN A 380 -5.20 0.73 10.04
CA ASN A 380 -4.94 0.06 8.78
C ASN A 380 -3.72 0.68 8.08
N GLN A 381 -2.66 0.99 8.84
CA GLN A 381 -1.38 1.47 8.31
C GLN A 381 -0.84 0.52 7.26
N ALA A 382 -0.14 1.04 6.27
CA ALA A 382 0.49 0.28 5.17
C ALA A 382 -0.50 -0.43 4.22
N MET A 383 -1.83 -0.22 4.39
CA MET A 383 -2.86 -0.89 3.60
C MET A 383 -3.55 0.07 2.63
N VAL A 384 -3.99 -0.46 1.48
CA VAL A 384 -4.72 0.33 0.47
C VAL A 384 -6.02 0.90 1.04
N HIS A 385 -6.81 0.08 1.72
CA HIS A 385 -8.04 0.55 2.35
C HIS A 385 -7.76 1.55 3.49
N GLY A 386 -6.64 1.41 4.21
CA GLY A 386 -6.21 2.40 5.19
C GLY A 386 -5.90 3.76 4.58
N ALA A 387 -5.31 3.79 3.37
CA ALA A 387 -5.13 5.03 2.63
C ALA A 387 -6.46 5.68 2.25
N CYS A 388 -7.45 4.88 1.80
CA CYS A 388 -8.80 5.36 1.50
C CYS A 388 -9.51 5.89 2.75
N GLU A 389 -9.47 5.15 3.86
CA GLU A 389 -10.08 5.55 5.13
C GLU A 389 -9.50 6.87 5.65
N SER A 390 -8.17 7.01 5.61
CA SER A 390 -7.48 8.24 6.00
C SER A 390 -7.95 9.43 5.15
N ALA A 391 -8.01 9.25 3.83
CA ALA A 391 -8.47 10.29 2.90
C ALA A 391 -9.94 10.66 3.13
N TYR A 392 -10.83 9.69 3.27
CA TYR A 392 -12.25 9.92 3.51
C TYR A 392 -12.50 10.65 4.83
N SER A 393 -11.81 10.22 5.89
CA SER A 393 -11.89 10.87 7.20
C SER A 393 -11.41 12.32 7.14
N MET A 394 -10.32 12.57 6.41
CA MET A 394 -9.75 13.92 6.30
C MET A 394 -10.62 14.83 5.45
N ILE A 395 -11.20 14.37 4.34
CA ILE A 395 -12.18 15.15 3.56
C ILE A 395 -13.41 15.48 4.42
N ALA A 396 -13.94 14.51 5.19
CA ALA A 396 -15.06 14.79 6.09
C ALA A 396 -14.72 15.84 7.16
N THR A 397 -13.48 15.85 7.67
CA THR A 397 -12.98 16.87 8.59
C THR A 397 -12.84 18.23 7.88
N MET A 398 -12.26 18.23 6.68
CA MET A 398 -12.07 19.42 5.86
C MET A 398 -13.39 20.14 5.55
N MET A 399 -14.46 19.37 5.30
CA MET A 399 -15.78 19.91 4.97
C MET A 399 -16.60 20.35 6.19
N LYS A 400 -16.24 19.92 7.39
CA LYS A 400 -16.87 20.39 8.63
C LYS A 400 -16.26 21.69 9.17
N ASN A 401 -15.02 21.94 8.82
CA ASN A 401 -14.28 23.13 9.25
C ASN A 401 -14.48 24.28 8.22
N GLU A 402 -15.71 24.71 8.06
CA GLU A 402 -16.08 25.84 7.18
C GLU A 402 -16.01 27.16 7.91
#